data_2ccf5a24c095a003e322abb743892470
#
_entry.id   2ccf5a24c095a003e322abb743892470
#
_cell.length_a   1.000
_cell.length_b   1.000
_cell.length_c   1.000
_cell.angle_alpha   90.00
_cell.angle_beta   90.00
_cell.angle_gamma   90.00
#
_symmetry.space_group_name_H-M   'P 1'
#
loop_
_entity.id
_entity.type
_entity.pdbx_description
1 polymer ?
#
loop_
_entity_poly.entity_id
_entity_poly.type
_entity_poly.pdbx_seq_one_letter_code
_entity_poly.pdbx_strand_id
1 'polypeptide(L)'
;MAQNRINKINEQLMREISTIIRELKDKRIPMMTSVVYVSATNDLRYAKVRVSIMGDDDTKKRAIEGLRAAAGYVRREVGHRMDIRYTPELIFELDTSIEHGATINKIIHEVIKEDKKEDE
;
A
#
# COMPACT_ATOMS: atom_id res chain seq x y z
N MET A 1 -7.22 9.34 -22.69
CA MET A 1 -8.12 8.38 -22.59
C MET A 1 -7.74 7.03 -22.03
N ALA A 2 -6.64 6.39 -22.42
CA ALA A 2 -6.14 5.21 -21.71
C ALA A 2 -5.85 5.52 -20.24
N GLN A 3 -5.35 6.72 -19.95
CA GLN A 3 -5.04 7.19 -18.60
C GLN A 3 -6.29 7.21 -17.71
N ASN A 4 -7.42 7.73 -18.24
CA ASN A 4 -8.67 7.78 -17.48
C ASN A 4 -9.21 6.39 -17.17
N ARG A 5 -9.08 5.47 -18.12
CA ARG A 5 -9.49 4.07 -17.92
C ARG A 5 -8.67 3.40 -16.82
N ILE A 6 -7.36 3.59 -16.86
CA ILE A 6 -6.44 3.04 -15.84
C ILE A 6 -6.77 3.64 -14.47
N ASN A 7 -7.03 4.94 -14.39
CA ASN A 7 -7.38 5.60 -13.14
C ASN A 7 -8.67 5.03 -12.54
N LYS A 8 -9.68 4.77 -13.35
CA LYS A 8 -10.94 4.17 -12.91
C LYS A 8 -10.72 2.74 -12.41
N ILE A 9 -9.89 1.97 -13.10
CA ILE A 9 -9.53 0.62 -12.69
C ILE A 9 -8.79 0.66 -11.35
N ASN A 10 -7.85 1.57 -11.19
CA ASN A 10 -7.09 1.72 -9.95
C ASN A 10 -8.00 2.07 -8.77
N GLU A 11 -8.96 2.97 -8.96
CA GLU A 11 -9.94 3.33 -7.92
C GLU A 11 -10.81 2.14 -7.53
N GLN A 12 -11.28 1.39 -8.51
CA GLN A 12 -12.09 0.21 -8.25
C GLN A 12 -11.29 -0.90 -7.58
N LEU A 13 -10.05 -1.14 -8.04
CA LEU A 13 -9.13 -2.08 -7.39
C LEU A 13 -8.92 -1.70 -5.93
N MET A 14 -8.68 -0.43 -5.65
CA MET A 14 -8.46 0.04 -4.29
C MET A 14 -9.66 -0.26 -3.39
N ARG A 15 -10.87 -0.01 -3.86
CA ARG A 15 -12.09 -0.30 -3.10
C ARG A 15 -12.28 -1.79 -2.86
N GLU A 16 -12.12 -2.59 -3.90
CA GLU A 16 -12.31 -4.04 -3.78
C GLU A 16 -11.25 -4.68 -2.90
N ILE A 17 -9.99 -4.32 -3.09
CA ILE A 17 -8.89 -4.84 -2.28
C ILE A 17 -9.07 -4.43 -0.81
N SER A 18 -9.46 -3.19 -0.55
CA SER A 18 -9.71 -2.71 0.82
C SER A 18 -10.78 -3.57 1.52
N THR A 19 -11.87 -3.85 0.81
CA THR A 19 -12.95 -4.68 1.33
C THR A 19 -12.49 -6.10 1.61
N ILE A 20 -11.76 -6.69 0.66
CA ILE A 20 -11.27 -8.07 0.78
C ILE A 20 -10.28 -8.20 1.95
N ILE A 21 -9.39 -7.23 2.11
CA ILE A 21 -8.41 -7.24 3.22
C ILE A 21 -9.13 -7.22 4.57
N ARG A 22 -10.21 -6.44 4.70
CA ARG A 22 -11.01 -6.40 5.94
C ARG A 22 -11.65 -7.74 6.25
N GLU A 23 -11.94 -8.52 5.23
CA GLU A 23 -12.55 -9.85 5.38
C GLU A 23 -11.50 -10.93 5.72
N LEU A 24 -10.22 -10.65 5.55
CA LEU A 24 -9.17 -11.61 5.86
C LEU A 24 -9.09 -11.86 7.37
N LYS A 25 -8.98 -13.15 7.74
CA LYS A 25 -8.87 -13.56 9.14
C LYS A 25 -7.45 -14.01 9.47
N ASP A 26 -6.48 -13.19 9.10
CA ASP A 26 -5.09 -13.44 9.41
C ASP A 26 -4.65 -12.57 10.59
N LYS A 27 -4.20 -13.20 11.67
CA LYS A 27 -3.80 -12.49 12.88
C LYS A 27 -2.60 -11.56 12.67
N ARG A 28 -1.81 -11.81 11.63
CA ARG A 28 -0.67 -10.96 11.26
C ARG A 28 -1.10 -9.61 10.69
N ILE A 29 -2.35 -9.53 10.20
CA ILE A 29 -2.87 -8.32 9.56
C ILE A 29 -3.74 -7.56 10.55
N PRO A 30 -3.29 -6.39 11.06
CA PRO A 30 -4.07 -5.61 12.01
C PRO A 30 -5.36 -5.08 11.38
N MET A 31 -6.39 -4.87 12.20
CA MET A 31 -7.68 -4.33 11.74
C MET A 31 -7.55 -2.93 11.16
N MET A 32 -6.54 -2.17 11.57
CA MET A 32 -6.30 -0.79 11.11
C MET A 32 -5.45 -0.71 9.85
N THR A 33 -5.29 -1.82 9.13
CA THR A 33 -4.58 -1.84 7.87
C THR A 33 -5.43 -1.17 6.78
N SER A 34 -4.85 -0.18 6.10
CA SER A 34 -5.54 0.59 5.06
C SER A 34 -4.78 0.54 3.74
N VAL A 35 -5.52 0.35 2.64
CA VAL A 35 -4.94 0.49 1.30
C VAL A 35 -4.95 1.98 0.97
N VAL A 36 -3.78 2.54 0.73
CA VAL A 36 -3.64 3.99 0.48
C VAL A 36 -3.29 4.31 -0.97
N TYR A 37 -2.88 3.33 -1.75
CA TYR A 37 -2.49 3.54 -3.13
C TYR A 37 -2.53 2.23 -3.91
N VAL A 38 -3.08 2.29 -5.12
CA VAL A 38 -3.07 1.16 -6.06
C VAL A 38 -2.69 1.70 -7.43
N SER A 39 -1.73 1.06 -8.07
CA SER A 39 -1.32 1.40 -9.44
C SER A 39 -1.13 0.15 -10.26
N ALA A 40 -2.04 -0.09 -11.19
CA ALA A 40 -1.93 -1.18 -12.14
C ALA A 40 -1.05 -0.77 -13.32
N THR A 41 -0.34 -1.72 -13.89
CA THR A 41 0.41 -1.51 -15.12
C THR A 41 -0.57 -1.38 -16.30
N ASN A 42 -0.11 -0.76 -17.40
CA ASN A 42 -0.97 -0.51 -18.57
C ASN A 42 -1.53 -1.79 -19.17
N ASP A 43 -0.78 -2.89 -19.09
CA ASP A 43 -1.21 -4.21 -19.57
C ASP A 43 -2.02 -5.00 -18.54
N LEU A 44 -2.25 -4.45 -17.36
CA LEU A 44 -2.98 -5.06 -16.25
C LEU A 44 -2.38 -6.38 -15.74
N ARG A 45 -1.08 -6.58 -15.95
CA ARG A 45 -0.40 -7.77 -15.45
C ARG A 45 -0.07 -7.67 -13.97
N TYR A 46 0.28 -6.48 -13.52
CA TYR A 46 0.71 -6.22 -12.14
C TYR A 46 0.00 -4.99 -11.58
N ALA A 47 -0.23 -5.01 -10.30
CA ALA A 47 -0.74 -3.85 -9.57
C ALA A 47 0.04 -3.71 -8.27
N LYS A 48 0.65 -2.54 -8.07
CA LYS A 48 1.28 -2.20 -6.80
C LYS A 48 0.20 -1.75 -5.84
N VAL A 49 0.19 -2.34 -4.65
CA VAL A 49 -0.78 -2.01 -3.60
C VAL A 49 0.01 -1.56 -2.39
N ARG A 50 -0.08 -0.27 -2.07
CA ARG A 50 0.56 0.26 -0.87
C ARG A 50 -0.43 0.28 0.26
N VAL A 51 0.02 -0.25 1.40
CA VAL A 51 -0.81 -0.36 2.60
C VAL A 51 -0.17 0.40 3.74
N SER A 52 -0.99 1.09 4.50
CA SER A 52 -0.60 1.76 5.73
C SER A 52 -0.96 0.86 6.90
N ILE A 53 0.01 0.57 7.75
CA ILE A 53 -0.15 -0.35 8.89
C ILE A 53 0.30 0.38 10.14
N MET A 54 -0.58 0.39 11.15
CA MET A 54 -0.29 0.96 12.44
C MET A 54 0.44 -0.07 13.31
N GLY A 55 1.54 0.35 13.90
CA GLY A 55 2.31 -0.52 14.79
C GLY A 55 3.81 -0.29 14.67
N ASP A 56 4.57 -1.11 15.37
CA ASP A 56 6.03 -1.08 15.31
C ASP A 56 6.53 -1.79 14.03
N ASP A 57 7.84 -1.76 13.80
CA ASP A 57 8.44 -2.33 12.60
C ASP A 57 8.18 -3.83 12.49
N ASP A 58 8.18 -4.54 13.61
CA ASP A 58 7.91 -5.98 13.63
C ASP A 58 6.46 -6.27 13.23
N THR A 59 5.51 -5.50 13.76
CA THR A 59 4.10 -5.60 13.40
C THR A 59 3.89 -5.35 11.90
N LYS A 60 4.53 -4.30 11.38
CA LYS A 60 4.43 -3.95 9.96
C LYS A 60 5.01 -5.04 9.07
N LYS A 61 6.15 -5.60 9.46
CA LYS A 61 6.79 -6.68 8.72
C LYS A 61 5.89 -7.93 8.66
N ARG A 62 5.34 -8.31 9.79
CA ARG A 62 4.41 -9.46 9.87
C ARG A 62 3.16 -9.24 9.03
N ALA A 63 2.62 -8.02 9.08
CA ALA A 63 1.44 -7.67 8.30
C ALA A 63 1.70 -7.78 6.80
N ILE A 64 2.83 -7.26 6.32
CA ILE A 64 3.20 -7.37 4.91
C ILE A 64 3.39 -8.83 4.50
N GLU A 65 4.02 -9.63 5.34
CA GLU A 65 4.17 -11.07 5.08
C GLU A 65 2.81 -11.74 4.95
N GLY A 66 1.88 -11.40 5.83
CA GLY A 66 0.51 -11.91 5.79
C GLY A 66 -0.22 -11.52 4.51
N LEU A 67 -0.10 -10.27 4.10
CA LEU A 67 -0.71 -9.77 2.86
C LEU A 67 -0.12 -10.44 1.64
N ARG A 68 1.20 -10.61 1.59
CA ARG A 68 1.86 -11.30 0.49
C ARG A 68 1.45 -12.77 0.41
N ALA A 69 1.30 -13.41 1.55
CA ALA A 69 0.80 -14.79 1.60
C ALA A 69 -0.65 -14.89 1.10
N ALA A 70 -1.46 -13.86 1.34
CA ALA A 70 -2.85 -13.81 0.92
C ALA A 70 -3.04 -13.25 -0.50
N ALA A 71 -1.97 -12.80 -1.17
CA ALA A 71 -2.05 -12.11 -2.46
C ALA A 71 -2.81 -12.93 -3.51
N GLY A 72 -2.58 -14.23 -3.58
CA GLY A 72 -3.28 -15.11 -4.52
C GLY A 72 -4.78 -15.18 -4.26
N TYR A 73 -5.17 -15.26 -2.99
CA TYR A 73 -6.58 -15.24 -2.60
C TYR A 73 -7.23 -13.90 -2.94
N VAL A 74 -6.57 -12.79 -2.59
CA VAL A 74 -7.08 -11.45 -2.87
C VAL A 74 -7.25 -11.24 -4.38
N ARG A 75 -6.26 -11.67 -5.16
CA ARG A 75 -6.33 -11.60 -6.62
C ARG A 75 -7.54 -12.35 -7.16
N ARG A 76 -7.79 -13.54 -6.67
CA ARG A 76 -8.93 -14.37 -7.08
C ARG A 76 -10.25 -13.68 -6.76
N GLU A 77 -10.37 -13.12 -5.55
CA GLU A 77 -11.56 -12.40 -5.14
C GLU A 77 -11.79 -11.14 -5.98
N VAL A 78 -10.72 -10.42 -6.30
CA VAL A 78 -10.79 -9.26 -7.20
C VAL A 78 -11.35 -9.69 -8.56
N GLY A 79 -10.87 -10.81 -9.10
CA GLY A 79 -11.34 -11.34 -10.36
C GLY A 79 -12.83 -11.71 -10.35
N HIS A 80 -13.35 -12.14 -9.21
CA HIS A 80 -14.78 -12.44 -9.05
C HIS A 80 -15.64 -11.19 -8.92
N ARG A 81 -15.09 -10.11 -8.37
CA ARG A 81 -15.85 -8.89 -8.05
C ARG A 81 -15.74 -7.78 -9.10
N MET A 82 -14.75 -7.85 -9.96
CA MET A 82 -14.52 -6.85 -10.99
C MET A 82 -14.70 -7.45 -12.37
N ASP A 83 -15.27 -6.63 -13.26
CA ASP A 83 -15.41 -7.00 -14.67
C ASP A 83 -14.23 -6.42 -15.45
N ILE A 84 -13.08 -7.09 -15.32
CA ILE A 84 -11.87 -6.71 -16.05
C ILE A 84 -11.34 -7.91 -16.81
N ARG A 85 -10.74 -7.64 -17.97
CA ARG A 85 -10.25 -8.69 -18.87
C ARG A 85 -9.16 -9.55 -18.22
N TYR A 86 -8.27 -8.92 -17.48
CA TYR A 86 -7.19 -9.59 -16.76
C TYR A 86 -7.16 -9.10 -15.33
N THR A 87 -7.01 -10.04 -14.41
CA THR A 87 -6.82 -9.71 -12.99
C THR A 87 -5.32 -9.57 -12.74
N PRO A 88 -4.84 -8.40 -12.33
CA PRO A 88 -3.42 -8.21 -12.12
C PRO A 88 -2.89 -8.98 -10.91
N GLU A 89 -1.63 -9.37 -10.99
CA GLU A 89 -0.92 -9.89 -9.84
C GLU A 89 -0.66 -8.75 -8.86
N LEU A 90 -1.03 -8.97 -7.59
CA LEU A 90 -0.95 -7.92 -6.59
C LEU A 90 0.41 -7.95 -5.90
N ILE A 91 1.06 -6.79 -5.86
CA ILE A 91 2.35 -6.62 -5.20
C ILE A 91 2.11 -5.69 -4.01
N PHE A 92 2.06 -6.26 -2.81
CA PHE A 92 1.85 -5.48 -1.59
C PHE A 92 3.15 -4.85 -1.13
N GLU A 93 3.10 -3.56 -0.87
CA GLU A 93 4.22 -2.78 -0.36
C GLU A 93 3.75 -1.97 0.84
N LEU A 94 4.62 -1.81 1.81
CA LEU A 94 4.35 -0.95 2.95
C LEU A 94 4.45 0.50 2.50
N ASP A 95 3.42 1.29 2.81
CA ASP A 95 3.47 2.72 2.55
C ASP A 95 4.26 3.40 3.67
N THR A 96 5.39 3.98 3.29
CA THR A 96 6.27 4.68 4.21
C THR A 96 6.19 6.21 4.03
N SER A 97 5.22 6.68 3.25
CA SER A 97 5.13 8.11 2.93
C SER A 97 5.00 8.98 4.18
N ILE A 98 4.20 8.57 5.16
CA ILE A 98 4.05 9.32 6.42
C ILE A 98 5.34 9.24 7.23
N GLU A 99 5.93 8.05 7.38
CA GLU A 99 7.19 7.85 8.09
C GLU A 99 8.34 8.53 7.38
N HIS A 100 8.37 8.44 6.05
CA HIS A 100 9.37 9.10 5.23
C HIS A 100 9.27 10.61 5.38
N GLY A 101 8.05 11.17 5.36
CA GLY A 101 7.81 12.58 5.61
C GLY A 101 8.29 13.01 6.99
N ALA A 102 7.96 12.23 8.02
CA ALA A 102 8.42 12.49 9.38
C ALA A 102 9.94 12.40 9.49
N THR A 103 10.56 11.44 8.84
CA THR A 103 12.02 11.28 8.80
C THR A 103 12.69 12.44 8.09
N ILE A 104 12.15 12.88 6.96
CA ILE A 104 12.66 14.04 6.23
C ILE A 104 12.55 15.30 7.10
N ASN A 105 11.42 15.52 7.75
CA ASN A 105 11.24 16.66 8.65
C ASN A 105 12.23 16.61 9.80
N LYS A 106 12.49 15.45 10.35
CA LYS A 106 13.47 15.27 11.42
C LYS A 106 14.88 15.61 10.94
N ILE A 107 15.25 15.15 9.77
CA ILE A 107 16.55 15.43 9.14
C ILE A 107 16.69 16.94 8.91
N ILE A 108 15.66 17.59 8.38
CA ILE A 108 15.65 19.04 8.15
C ILE A 108 15.85 19.79 9.46
N HIS A 109 15.16 19.38 10.54
CA HIS A 109 15.32 19.99 11.84
C HIS A 109 16.73 19.81 12.40
N GLU A 110 17.32 18.65 12.23
CA GLU A 110 18.70 18.37 12.67
C GLU A 110 19.71 19.23 11.90
N VAL A 111 19.55 19.36 10.59
CA VAL A 111 20.40 20.19 9.74
C VAL A 111 20.29 21.65 10.17
N ILE A 112 19.08 22.16 10.40
CA ILE A 112 18.86 23.53 10.88
C ILE A 112 19.54 23.76 12.22
N LYS A 113 19.46 22.79 13.15
CA LYS A 113 20.11 22.88 14.46
C LYS A 113 21.63 22.91 14.33
N GLU A 114 22.19 22.09 13.45
CA GLU A 114 23.63 22.06 13.19
C GLU A 114 24.12 23.38 12.58
N ASP A 115 23.38 23.91 11.60
CA ASP A 115 23.70 25.19 10.99
C ASP A 115 23.67 26.32 12.04
N LYS A 116 22.69 26.32 12.93
CA LYS A 116 22.61 27.31 14.03
C LYS A 116 23.77 27.16 14.99
N LYS A 117 24.21 25.95 15.27
CA LYS A 117 25.37 25.71 16.13
C LYS A 117 26.67 26.17 15.49
N GLU A 118 26.79 26.00 14.17
CA GLU A 118 27.98 26.48 13.45
C GLU A 118 28.00 28.00 13.38
N ASP A 119 26.86 28.65 13.30
CA ASP A 119 26.72 30.09 13.26
C ASP A 119 26.95 30.74 14.64
N GLU A 120 26.90 29.99 15.72
CA GLU A 120 27.21 30.42 17.05
C GLU A 120 28.70 30.33 17.34
#